data_974676c59b8a51085836cafcbfe9c3e5
#
_entry.id   974676c59b8a51085836cafcbfe9c3e5
#
_cell.length_a   1.000
_cell.length_b   1.000
_cell.length_c   1.000
_cell.angle_alpha   90.00
_cell.angle_beta   90.00
_cell.angle_gamma   90.00
#
_symmetry.space_group_name_H-M   'P 1'
#
loop_
_entity.id
_entity.type
_entity.pdbx_description
1 polymer ?
#
loop_
_entity_poly.entity_id
_entity_poly.type
_entity_poly.pdbx_seq_one_letter_code
_entity_poly.pdbx_strand_id
1 'polypeptide(L)'
;MGPELKQNTAEPPLTLIRNGRLRGYGGTQKAAFRLAIEHGLDIVVLVPAEAECAWECLRDLIAPLERGECDIVLGSRMPVKGASRRGGMPLFRDLGNKLLTRFENRVLGTHLSDFRSGLRAYSTHALASIPLERNSDDFSFDNQVLLQLLHAGKRVAEVPIPSCCGDSSRHVNVLTYAVKVSADGVRYWAAGRGLLAGSVVEVGPEYKLKEGERGSHAVITRWLKRMPPARVLDLGCSGGLLDARLRNFGHQVTGVDLYELPGIRDRVDRFVRADLDEGLPPGLDDAGPYDVVVAADVLEHLRTPERILDQVQAMLAPEGRLIVSVPNIGHWYPRARIALGLFDYDQRGILDNSHMRFFTERGLLRLLRQADFTVLCRECTGLPLEVLARGDGPITRTARGLDRMVVSLRPTLFAYQFVCQCRSSRDR
;
A
#
# COMPACT_ATOMS: atom_id res chain seq x y z
N MET A 1 30.17 -4.02 9.08
CA MET A 1 31.21 -4.59 8.19
C MET A 1 30.50 -4.84 6.87
N GLY A 2 30.85 -4.06 5.85
CA GLY A 2 30.32 -4.19 4.49
C GLY A 2 30.83 -5.48 3.80
N PRO A 3 30.19 -5.92 2.73
CA PRO A 3 30.65 -7.09 1.98
C PRO A 3 31.99 -6.80 1.33
N GLU A 4 33.01 -7.61 1.63
CA GLU A 4 34.29 -7.57 0.90
C GLU A 4 34.07 -8.14 -0.52
N LEU A 5 34.23 -7.30 -1.51
CA LEU A 5 34.32 -7.69 -2.92
C LEU A 5 35.72 -8.25 -3.17
N LYS A 6 35.83 -9.58 -3.38
CA LYS A 6 37.04 -10.18 -3.95
C LYS A 6 36.95 -10.11 -5.46
N GLN A 7 37.66 -9.20 -6.07
CA GLN A 7 37.89 -9.19 -7.52
C GLN A 7 39.00 -10.20 -7.85
N ASN A 8 38.61 -11.29 -8.50
CA ASN A 8 39.55 -12.20 -9.16
C ASN A 8 39.37 -12.07 -10.67
N THR A 9 40.42 -11.77 -11.41
CA THR A 9 40.40 -11.33 -12.81
C THR A 9 40.04 -12.41 -13.86
N ALA A 10 39.64 -13.59 -13.41
CA ALA A 10 39.25 -14.70 -14.30
C ALA A 10 37.86 -15.33 -13.98
N GLU A 11 37.24 -14.93 -12.87
CA GLU A 11 35.92 -15.44 -12.48
C GLU A 11 34.95 -14.26 -12.31
N PRO A 12 33.64 -14.43 -12.60
CA PRO A 12 32.65 -13.38 -12.36
C PRO A 12 32.65 -12.97 -10.90
N PRO A 13 32.46 -11.67 -10.57
CA PRO A 13 32.49 -11.18 -9.20
C PRO A 13 31.45 -11.89 -8.34
N LEU A 14 31.90 -12.65 -7.34
CA LEU A 14 31.04 -13.36 -6.40
C LEU A 14 30.87 -12.52 -5.13
N THR A 15 29.63 -12.19 -4.79
CA THR A 15 29.28 -11.52 -3.53
C THR A 15 28.56 -12.49 -2.61
N LEU A 16 29.14 -12.82 -1.47
CA LEU A 16 28.52 -13.65 -0.46
C LEU A 16 27.79 -12.80 0.59
N ILE A 17 26.45 -12.91 0.63
CA ILE A 17 25.62 -12.24 1.63
C ILE A 17 25.39 -13.20 2.80
N ARG A 18 25.94 -12.90 3.98
CA ARG A 18 25.63 -13.61 5.21
C ARG A 18 24.59 -12.89 6.01
N ASN A 19 23.43 -13.51 6.18
CA ASN A 19 22.38 -13.01 7.06
C ASN A 19 22.70 -13.37 8.52
N GLY A 20 22.81 -12.40 9.40
CA GLY A 20 23.06 -12.60 10.84
C GLY A 20 21.89 -13.23 11.61
N ARG A 21 20.72 -13.37 10.97
CA ARG A 21 19.53 -14.07 11.48
C ARG A 21 18.89 -14.85 10.34
N LEU A 22 18.21 -15.94 10.66
CA LEU A 22 17.40 -16.68 9.70
C LEU A 22 16.25 -15.75 9.22
N ARG A 23 16.33 -15.33 7.96
CA ARG A 23 15.34 -14.41 7.36
C ARG A 23 14.26 -15.13 6.55
N GLY A 24 14.32 -16.44 6.45
CA GLY A 24 13.45 -17.21 5.56
C GLY A 24 13.77 -17.02 4.08
N TYR A 25 13.00 -17.69 3.23
CA TYR A 25 13.16 -17.66 1.78
C TYR A 25 12.97 -16.25 1.19
N GLY A 26 11.82 -15.63 1.46
CA GLY A 26 11.49 -14.27 0.97
C GLY A 26 12.42 -13.20 1.54
N GLY A 27 12.77 -13.28 2.83
CA GLY A 27 13.67 -12.31 3.45
C GLY A 27 15.09 -12.34 2.85
N THR A 28 15.57 -13.50 2.38
CA THR A 28 16.84 -13.62 1.66
C THR A 28 16.75 -12.97 0.28
N GLN A 29 15.66 -13.19 -0.44
CA GLN A 29 15.44 -12.58 -1.75
C GLN A 29 15.30 -11.05 -1.67
N LYS A 30 14.59 -10.53 -0.67
CA LYS A 30 14.51 -9.08 -0.42
C LYS A 30 15.90 -8.45 -0.30
N ALA A 31 16.79 -9.10 0.46
CA ALA A 31 18.16 -8.61 0.63
C ALA A 31 18.93 -8.60 -0.70
N ALA A 32 18.79 -9.64 -1.51
CA ALA A 32 19.43 -9.73 -2.82
C ALA A 32 18.87 -8.70 -3.81
N PHE A 33 17.56 -8.51 -3.87
CA PHE A 33 16.91 -7.50 -4.73
C PHE A 33 17.31 -6.08 -4.34
N ARG A 34 17.36 -5.80 -3.04
CA ARG A 34 17.82 -4.49 -2.55
C ARG A 34 19.27 -4.22 -2.98
N LEU A 35 20.15 -5.18 -2.79
CA LEU A 35 21.55 -5.06 -3.20
C LEU A 35 21.67 -4.78 -4.70
N ALA A 36 20.90 -5.51 -5.53
CA ALA A 36 20.91 -5.29 -6.97
C ALA A 36 20.44 -3.88 -7.37
N ILE A 37 19.39 -3.38 -6.72
CA ILE A 37 18.88 -2.01 -6.94
C ILE A 37 19.92 -0.98 -6.50
N GLU A 38 20.51 -1.13 -5.31
CA GLU A 38 21.51 -0.22 -4.77
C GLU A 38 22.80 -0.15 -5.61
N HIS A 39 23.16 -1.27 -6.26
CA HIS A 39 24.33 -1.32 -7.15
C HIS A 39 24.01 -0.94 -8.60
N GLY A 40 22.77 -0.54 -8.89
CA GLY A 40 22.38 -0.10 -10.23
C GLY A 40 22.44 -1.21 -11.29
N LEU A 41 22.22 -2.47 -10.90
CA LEU A 41 22.12 -3.56 -11.86
C LEU A 41 20.81 -3.45 -12.65
N ASP A 42 20.81 -3.81 -13.94
CA ASP A 42 19.63 -3.70 -14.79
C ASP A 42 18.68 -4.89 -14.62
N ILE A 43 19.22 -6.09 -14.44
CA ILE A 43 18.46 -7.35 -14.42
C ILE A 43 18.92 -8.21 -13.24
N VAL A 44 17.95 -8.83 -12.56
CA VAL A 44 18.17 -9.85 -11.53
C VAL A 44 17.55 -11.17 -11.97
N VAL A 45 18.33 -12.24 -11.90
CA VAL A 45 17.85 -13.60 -12.16
C VAL A 45 17.88 -14.42 -10.87
N LEU A 46 16.74 -14.98 -10.51
CA LEU A 46 16.64 -15.96 -9.41
C LEU A 46 16.87 -17.35 -9.97
N VAL A 47 17.87 -18.01 -9.44
CA VAL A 47 18.20 -19.40 -9.78
C VAL A 47 18.08 -20.24 -8.53
N PRO A 48 17.13 -21.21 -8.48
CA PRO A 48 17.07 -22.16 -7.37
C PRO A 48 18.36 -22.99 -7.29
N ALA A 49 18.83 -23.27 -6.05
CA ALA A 49 20.06 -23.99 -5.84
C ALA A 49 20.05 -25.42 -6.45
N GLU A 50 18.86 -26.00 -6.59
CA GLU A 50 18.64 -27.32 -7.17
C GLU A 50 18.49 -27.31 -8.72
N ALA A 51 18.58 -26.16 -9.35
CA ALA A 51 18.38 -26.02 -10.78
C ALA A 51 19.69 -26.25 -11.55
N GLU A 52 20.11 -27.50 -11.67
CA GLU A 52 21.37 -27.90 -12.32
C GLU A 52 21.52 -27.43 -13.77
N CYS A 53 20.41 -27.32 -14.50
CA CYS A 53 20.38 -26.88 -15.91
C CYS A 53 19.95 -25.42 -16.11
N ALA A 54 19.91 -24.62 -15.04
CA ALA A 54 19.48 -23.22 -15.14
C ALA A 54 20.39 -22.37 -16.04
N TRP A 55 21.67 -22.70 -16.08
CA TRP A 55 22.68 -21.97 -16.87
C TRP A 55 22.40 -21.97 -18.36
N GLU A 56 21.83 -23.05 -18.89
CA GLU A 56 21.47 -23.21 -20.30
C GLU A 56 20.32 -22.27 -20.70
N CYS A 57 19.44 -21.95 -19.75
CA CYS A 57 18.24 -21.12 -19.97
C CYS A 57 18.45 -19.64 -19.67
N LEU A 58 19.58 -19.23 -19.07
CA LEU A 58 19.78 -17.84 -18.64
C LEU A 58 19.68 -16.84 -19.80
N ARG A 59 20.27 -17.17 -20.94
CA ARG A 59 20.23 -16.28 -22.11
C ARG A 59 18.79 -16.07 -22.59
N ASP A 60 18.00 -17.12 -22.64
CA ASP A 60 16.61 -17.05 -23.08
C ASP A 60 15.73 -16.28 -22.09
N LEU A 61 16.03 -16.39 -20.78
CA LEU A 61 15.35 -15.63 -19.72
C LEU A 61 15.66 -14.13 -19.76
N ILE A 62 16.91 -13.77 -20.05
CA ILE A 62 17.37 -12.37 -20.05
C ILE A 62 16.96 -11.64 -21.33
N ALA A 63 17.01 -12.31 -22.48
CA ALA A 63 16.79 -11.68 -23.77
C ALA A 63 15.50 -10.85 -23.93
N PRO A 64 14.32 -11.26 -23.42
CA PRO A 64 13.11 -10.42 -23.48
C PRO A 64 13.20 -9.15 -22.64
N LEU A 65 13.93 -9.18 -21.50
CA LEU A 65 14.18 -8.02 -20.66
C LEU A 65 15.13 -7.03 -21.34
N GLU A 66 16.22 -7.52 -21.93
CA GLU A 66 17.20 -6.70 -22.67
C GLU A 66 16.54 -5.99 -23.86
N ARG A 67 15.59 -6.65 -24.55
CA ARG A 67 14.84 -6.04 -25.64
C ARG A 67 13.72 -5.11 -25.17
N GLY A 68 13.50 -4.98 -23.86
CA GLY A 68 12.42 -4.17 -23.31
C GLY A 68 11.01 -4.66 -23.64
N GLU A 69 10.86 -5.94 -23.99
CA GLU A 69 9.57 -6.54 -24.35
C GLU A 69 8.69 -6.79 -23.12
N CYS A 70 9.33 -7.05 -21.96
CA CYS A 70 8.67 -7.29 -20.69
C CYS A 70 9.49 -6.76 -19.52
N ASP A 71 8.91 -6.83 -18.34
CA ASP A 71 9.52 -6.38 -17.08
C ASP A 71 9.85 -7.56 -16.15
N ILE A 72 9.24 -8.74 -16.45
CA ILE A 72 9.41 -9.99 -15.72
C ILE A 72 9.42 -11.14 -16.73
N VAL A 73 10.29 -12.10 -16.53
CA VAL A 73 10.29 -13.38 -17.26
C VAL A 73 10.17 -14.53 -16.27
N LEU A 74 9.21 -15.41 -16.52
CA LEU A 74 9.01 -16.66 -15.79
C LEU A 74 9.51 -17.83 -16.64
N GLY A 75 10.37 -18.67 -16.07
CA GLY A 75 10.71 -19.94 -16.69
C GLY A 75 9.57 -20.93 -16.51
N SER A 76 8.90 -21.36 -17.57
CA SER A 76 7.79 -22.27 -17.50
C SER A 76 8.12 -23.68 -17.96
N ARG A 77 7.70 -24.67 -17.19
CA ARG A 77 7.84 -26.11 -17.49
C ARG A 77 6.62 -26.67 -18.23
N MET A 78 5.56 -25.88 -18.35
CA MET A 78 4.25 -26.33 -18.83
C MET A 78 3.95 -26.07 -20.32
N PRO A 79 4.68 -25.24 -21.09
CA PRO A 79 4.34 -24.96 -22.49
C PRO A 79 4.44 -26.21 -23.39
N VAL A 80 5.30 -27.17 -23.02
CA VAL A 80 5.45 -28.42 -23.77
C VAL A 80 4.55 -29.50 -23.20
N LYS A 81 3.55 -29.94 -23.98
CA LYS A 81 2.63 -31.02 -23.58
C LYS A 81 3.41 -32.26 -23.11
N GLY A 82 3.19 -32.64 -21.85
CA GLY A 82 3.82 -33.83 -21.25
C GLY A 82 5.21 -33.64 -20.66
N ALA A 83 5.80 -32.43 -20.70
CA ALA A 83 7.12 -32.18 -20.14
C ALA A 83 7.14 -32.36 -18.61
N SER A 84 6.12 -31.93 -17.90
CA SER A 84 5.97 -32.13 -16.45
C SER A 84 5.95 -33.62 -16.05
N ARG A 85 5.38 -34.48 -16.86
CA ARG A 85 5.35 -35.95 -16.63
C ARG A 85 6.68 -36.62 -16.88
N ARG A 86 7.43 -36.18 -17.89
CA ARG A 86 8.79 -36.69 -18.17
C ARG A 86 9.77 -36.34 -17.05
N GLY A 87 9.52 -35.19 -16.32
CA GLY A 87 10.29 -34.79 -15.15
C GLY A 87 9.88 -35.44 -13.83
N GLY A 88 9.03 -36.52 -13.84
CA GLY A 88 8.69 -37.29 -12.64
C GLY A 88 7.65 -36.66 -11.69
N MET A 89 6.91 -35.62 -12.12
CA MET A 89 5.86 -34.99 -11.30
C MET A 89 4.68 -35.95 -11.11
N PRO A 90 4.21 -36.23 -9.87
CA PRO A 90 3.02 -37.03 -9.62
C PRO A 90 1.77 -36.44 -10.26
N LEU A 91 0.87 -37.31 -10.79
CA LEU A 91 -0.32 -36.89 -11.52
C LEU A 91 -1.23 -35.93 -10.75
N PHE A 92 -1.38 -36.14 -9.43
CA PHE A 92 -2.22 -35.28 -8.58
C PHE A 92 -1.62 -33.88 -8.41
N ARG A 93 -0.28 -33.74 -8.43
CA ARG A 93 0.39 -32.42 -8.40
C ARG A 93 0.24 -31.68 -9.73
N ASP A 94 0.40 -32.38 -10.86
CA ASP A 94 0.18 -31.80 -12.20
C ASP A 94 -1.25 -31.29 -12.36
N LEU A 95 -2.25 -32.09 -11.95
CA LEU A 95 -3.65 -31.68 -11.99
C LEU A 95 -3.95 -30.51 -11.04
N GLY A 96 -3.44 -30.59 -9.80
CA GLY A 96 -3.60 -29.53 -8.81
C GLY A 96 -2.98 -28.21 -9.28
N ASN A 97 -1.76 -28.26 -9.85
CA ASN A 97 -1.13 -27.09 -10.43
C ASN A 97 -1.93 -26.47 -11.58
N LYS A 98 -2.47 -27.30 -12.47
CA LYS A 98 -3.30 -26.82 -13.59
C LYS A 98 -4.59 -26.18 -13.14
N LEU A 99 -5.26 -26.75 -12.13
CA LEU A 99 -6.48 -26.15 -11.56
C LEU A 99 -6.18 -24.82 -10.88
N LEU A 100 -5.11 -24.76 -10.07
CA LEU A 100 -4.72 -23.55 -9.38
C LEU A 100 -4.26 -22.48 -10.38
N THR A 101 -3.47 -22.81 -11.40
CA THR A 101 -3.06 -21.91 -12.49
C THR A 101 -4.27 -21.35 -13.26
N ARG A 102 -5.30 -22.19 -13.55
CA ARG A 102 -6.53 -21.69 -14.18
C ARG A 102 -7.30 -20.72 -13.30
N PHE A 103 -7.37 -21.01 -12.01
CA PHE A 103 -7.97 -20.10 -11.03
C PHE A 103 -7.23 -18.77 -10.96
N GLU A 104 -5.90 -18.81 -10.82
CA GLU A 104 -5.05 -17.61 -10.79
C GLU A 104 -5.21 -16.78 -12.07
N ASN A 105 -5.11 -17.39 -13.24
CA ASN A 105 -5.31 -16.70 -14.53
C ASN A 105 -6.66 -15.99 -14.60
N ARG A 106 -7.74 -16.68 -14.15
CA ARG A 106 -9.08 -16.08 -14.18
C ARG A 106 -9.20 -14.91 -13.19
N VAL A 107 -8.56 -15.03 -12.05
CA VAL A 107 -8.57 -14.00 -10.99
C VAL A 107 -7.73 -12.79 -11.38
N LEU A 108 -6.57 -13.04 -12.00
CA LEU A 108 -5.58 -12.02 -12.34
C LEU A 108 -5.78 -11.42 -13.74
N GLY A 109 -6.60 -12.06 -14.58
CA GLY A 109 -6.75 -11.66 -15.99
C GLY A 109 -5.51 -11.93 -16.82
N THR A 110 -4.74 -12.99 -16.48
CA THR A 110 -3.51 -13.39 -17.16
C THR A 110 -3.68 -14.71 -17.94
N HIS A 111 -2.66 -15.08 -18.69
CA HIS A 111 -2.64 -16.33 -19.47
C HIS A 111 -1.35 -17.12 -19.24
N LEU A 112 -0.81 -17.08 -18.02
CA LEU A 112 0.43 -17.75 -17.64
C LEU A 112 0.21 -19.26 -17.54
N SER A 113 1.22 -20.03 -17.90
CA SER A 113 1.20 -21.50 -17.85
C SER A 113 1.73 -22.06 -16.53
N ASP A 114 2.65 -21.36 -15.85
CA ASP A 114 3.24 -21.80 -14.58
C ASP A 114 3.56 -20.60 -13.66
N PHE A 115 2.78 -20.43 -12.60
CA PHE A 115 3.03 -19.40 -11.57
C PHE A 115 4.09 -19.82 -10.53
N ARG A 116 4.51 -21.10 -10.53
CA ARG A 116 5.29 -21.69 -9.43
C ARG A 116 6.73 -22.01 -9.80
N SER A 117 7.17 -21.55 -10.95
CA SER A 117 8.56 -21.66 -11.32
C SER A 117 9.42 -20.80 -10.39
N GLY A 118 10.47 -21.38 -9.82
CA GLY A 118 11.48 -20.66 -9.05
C GLY A 118 12.53 -19.97 -9.92
N LEU A 119 12.61 -20.32 -11.21
CA LEU A 119 13.53 -19.69 -12.16
C LEU A 119 12.86 -18.47 -12.78
N ARG A 120 13.30 -17.27 -12.41
CA ARG A 120 12.67 -16.00 -12.78
C ARG A 120 13.71 -14.93 -13.05
N ALA A 121 13.40 -14.03 -13.98
CA ALA A 121 14.20 -12.83 -14.22
C ALA A 121 13.34 -11.58 -14.08
N TYR A 122 13.91 -10.51 -13.53
CA TYR A 122 13.24 -9.26 -13.25
C TYR A 122 14.09 -8.08 -13.70
N SER A 123 13.45 -7.05 -14.25
CA SER A 123 14.05 -5.73 -14.33
C SER A 123 14.14 -5.13 -12.92
N THR A 124 15.30 -4.61 -12.54
CA THR A 124 15.49 -3.93 -11.24
C THR A 124 14.63 -2.67 -11.14
N HIS A 125 14.39 -1.98 -12.27
CA HIS A 125 13.46 -0.86 -12.34
C HIS A 125 12.03 -1.27 -11.97
N ALA A 126 11.59 -2.45 -12.42
CA ALA A 126 10.29 -2.98 -12.05
C ALA A 126 10.24 -3.34 -10.55
N LEU A 127 11.28 -3.99 -10.02
CA LEU A 127 11.37 -4.32 -8.60
C LEU A 127 11.39 -3.07 -7.70
N ALA A 128 12.08 -2.01 -8.12
CA ALA A 128 12.13 -0.74 -7.38
C ALA A 128 10.77 -0.02 -7.34
N SER A 129 9.85 -0.35 -8.26
CA SER A 129 8.52 0.26 -8.33
C SER A 129 7.50 -0.35 -7.36
N ILE A 130 7.86 -1.39 -6.61
CA ILE A 130 6.96 -2.11 -5.70
C ILE A 130 7.50 -2.14 -4.27
N PRO A 131 6.63 -2.21 -3.24
CA PRO A 131 7.04 -2.27 -1.84
C PRO A 131 7.49 -3.68 -1.44
N LEU A 132 8.68 -4.10 -1.85
CA LEU A 132 9.24 -5.43 -1.61
C LEU A 132 9.20 -5.84 -0.12
N GLU A 133 9.45 -4.89 0.78
CA GLU A 133 9.53 -5.15 2.23
C GLU A 133 8.20 -5.59 2.85
N ARG A 134 7.09 -5.26 2.21
CA ARG A 134 5.74 -5.64 2.69
C ARG A 134 5.37 -7.08 2.41
N ASN A 135 6.15 -7.77 1.59
CA ASN A 135 5.91 -9.17 1.28
C ASN A 135 6.35 -10.08 2.43
N SER A 136 5.80 -11.29 2.48
CA SER A 136 6.18 -12.29 3.49
C SER A 136 7.63 -12.73 3.35
N ASP A 137 8.19 -13.25 4.43
CA ASP A 137 9.55 -13.82 4.43
C ASP A 137 9.55 -15.33 4.08
N ASP A 138 8.39 -15.90 3.80
CA ASP A 138 8.22 -17.32 3.43
C ASP A 138 8.16 -17.53 1.91
N PHE A 139 7.80 -18.73 1.47
CA PHE A 139 7.68 -19.11 0.06
C PHE A 139 6.54 -18.42 -0.71
N SER A 140 5.65 -17.71 -0.03
CA SER A 140 4.61 -16.90 -0.68
C SER A 140 5.17 -15.64 -1.33
N PHE A 141 6.40 -15.24 -0.98
CA PHE A 141 7.09 -14.07 -1.47
C PHE A 141 7.06 -13.95 -3.00
N ASP A 142 7.43 -15.02 -3.70
CA ASP A 142 7.50 -15.04 -5.17
C ASP A 142 6.15 -14.74 -5.83
N ASN A 143 5.07 -15.27 -5.24
CA ASN A 143 3.72 -15.00 -5.73
C ASN A 143 3.30 -13.57 -5.43
N GLN A 144 3.62 -13.07 -4.24
CA GLN A 144 3.28 -11.70 -3.82
C GLN A 144 4.00 -10.65 -4.67
N VAL A 145 5.30 -10.85 -4.98
CA VAL A 145 6.05 -9.98 -5.90
C VAL A 145 5.41 -9.98 -7.29
N LEU A 146 5.05 -11.15 -7.83
CA LEU A 146 4.39 -11.23 -9.12
C LEU A 146 3.04 -10.50 -9.12
N LEU A 147 2.24 -10.66 -8.07
CA LEU A 147 0.96 -9.97 -7.91
C LEU A 147 1.14 -8.44 -7.85
N GLN A 148 2.13 -7.96 -7.11
CA GLN A 148 2.44 -6.53 -7.02
C GLN A 148 2.86 -5.96 -8.37
N LEU A 149 3.73 -6.67 -9.10
CA LEU A 149 4.21 -6.24 -10.41
C LEU A 149 3.08 -6.24 -11.46
N LEU A 150 2.20 -7.25 -11.46
CA LEU A 150 1.00 -7.27 -12.30
C LEU A 150 0.05 -6.10 -11.96
N HIS A 151 -0.10 -5.78 -10.68
CA HIS A 151 -0.90 -4.64 -10.25
C HIS A 151 -0.30 -3.30 -10.69
N ALA A 152 1.04 -3.21 -10.69
CA ALA A 152 1.78 -2.06 -11.22
C ALA A 152 1.73 -1.95 -12.75
N GLY A 153 0.97 -2.82 -13.43
CA GLY A 153 0.85 -2.83 -14.89
C GLY A 153 2.13 -3.31 -15.60
N LYS A 154 3.02 -4.01 -14.88
CA LYS A 154 4.26 -4.54 -15.47
C LYS A 154 3.96 -5.74 -16.37
N ARG A 155 4.71 -5.83 -17.45
CA ARG A 155 4.53 -6.86 -18.48
C ARG A 155 5.28 -8.13 -18.10
N VAL A 156 4.61 -9.27 -18.20
CA VAL A 156 5.16 -10.60 -17.88
C VAL A 156 5.27 -11.43 -19.16
N ALA A 157 6.40 -12.08 -19.35
CA ALA A 157 6.62 -13.09 -20.39
C ALA A 157 6.95 -14.46 -19.79
N GLU A 158 6.74 -15.52 -20.54
CA GLU A 158 7.14 -16.88 -20.19
C GLU A 158 8.13 -17.43 -21.21
N VAL A 159 9.16 -18.11 -20.70
CA VAL A 159 10.14 -18.82 -21.52
C VAL A 159 10.10 -20.30 -21.14
N PRO A 160 10.05 -21.21 -22.12
CA PRO A 160 10.10 -22.66 -21.85
C PRO A 160 11.43 -23.04 -21.19
N ILE A 161 11.37 -23.80 -20.09
CA ILE A 161 12.55 -24.36 -19.45
C ILE A 161 12.44 -25.88 -19.32
N PRO A 162 13.57 -26.59 -19.29
CA PRO A 162 13.62 -28.02 -19.04
C PRO A 162 13.03 -28.36 -17.65
N SER A 163 12.43 -29.53 -17.53
CA SER A 163 11.81 -29.98 -16.27
C SER A 163 12.81 -30.24 -15.13
N CYS A 164 14.11 -30.34 -15.43
CA CYS A 164 15.18 -30.42 -14.44
C CYS A 164 15.48 -29.11 -13.74
N CYS A 165 15.04 -27.97 -14.28
CA CYS A 165 15.27 -26.66 -13.70
C CYS A 165 14.18 -26.33 -12.66
N GLY A 166 14.43 -26.67 -11.40
CA GLY A 166 13.74 -26.07 -10.28
C GLY A 166 12.43 -26.71 -9.81
N ASP A 167 12.55 -27.72 -8.96
CA ASP A 167 11.48 -28.11 -8.05
C ASP A 167 11.86 -27.73 -6.59
N SER A 168 11.78 -26.44 -6.27
CA SER A 168 11.96 -25.92 -4.91
C SER A 168 10.81 -26.33 -3.96
N SER A 169 9.80 -27.04 -4.47
CA SER A 169 8.60 -27.43 -3.72
C SER A 169 8.77 -28.67 -2.82
N ARG A 170 9.94 -29.30 -2.77
CA ARG A 170 10.13 -30.54 -2.00
C ARG A 170 9.91 -30.40 -0.50
N HIS A 171 10.01 -29.19 0.05
CA HIS A 171 9.89 -28.92 1.48
C HIS A 171 8.64 -28.11 1.87
N VAL A 172 7.73 -27.83 0.94
CA VAL A 172 6.52 -27.04 1.22
C VAL A 172 5.31 -27.95 1.34
N ASN A 173 4.53 -27.76 2.39
CA ASN A 173 3.21 -28.39 2.50
C ASN A 173 2.31 -27.84 1.40
N VAL A 174 2.07 -28.63 0.36
CA VAL A 174 1.37 -28.25 -0.86
C VAL A 174 -0.04 -27.69 -0.57
N LEU A 175 -0.74 -28.25 0.43
CA LEU A 175 -2.09 -27.81 0.78
C LEU A 175 -2.07 -26.42 1.44
N THR A 176 -1.18 -26.21 2.41
CA THR A 176 -1.01 -24.92 3.08
C THR A 176 -0.58 -23.84 2.10
N TYR A 177 0.33 -24.16 1.19
CA TYR A 177 0.78 -23.26 0.13
C TYR A 177 -0.37 -22.90 -0.83
N ALA A 178 -1.12 -23.90 -1.31
CA ALA A 178 -2.25 -23.68 -2.20
C ALA A 178 -3.34 -22.79 -1.56
N VAL A 179 -3.62 -22.98 -0.27
CA VAL A 179 -4.57 -22.14 0.48
C VAL A 179 -4.04 -20.70 0.58
N LYS A 180 -2.76 -20.50 0.93
CA LYS A 180 -2.17 -19.15 1.01
C LYS A 180 -2.19 -18.44 -0.34
N VAL A 181 -1.73 -19.08 -1.39
CA VAL A 181 -1.69 -18.52 -2.75
C VAL A 181 -3.10 -18.21 -3.26
N SER A 182 -4.07 -19.10 -3.00
CA SER A 182 -5.47 -18.83 -3.36
C SER A 182 -6.03 -17.65 -2.57
N ALA A 183 -5.71 -17.56 -1.29
CA ALA A 183 -6.11 -16.43 -0.45
C ALA A 183 -5.48 -15.10 -0.96
N ASP A 184 -4.20 -15.11 -1.31
CA ASP A 184 -3.51 -13.95 -1.89
C ASP A 184 -4.13 -13.56 -3.24
N GLY A 185 -4.43 -14.54 -4.10
CA GLY A 185 -5.14 -14.31 -5.37
C GLY A 185 -6.53 -13.72 -5.18
N VAL A 186 -7.32 -14.24 -4.23
CA VAL A 186 -8.65 -13.70 -3.88
C VAL A 186 -8.51 -12.29 -3.29
N ARG A 187 -7.53 -12.07 -2.42
CA ARG A 187 -7.24 -10.74 -1.87
C ARG A 187 -6.88 -9.75 -2.97
N TYR A 188 -6.02 -10.17 -3.91
CA TYR A 188 -5.67 -9.38 -5.08
C TYR A 188 -6.91 -9.03 -5.92
N TRP A 189 -7.72 -10.02 -6.27
CA TRP A 189 -8.96 -9.84 -7.03
C TRP A 189 -9.93 -8.90 -6.30
N ALA A 190 -10.09 -9.09 -4.99
CA ALA A 190 -10.95 -8.28 -4.15
C ALA A 190 -10.40 -6.84 -3.99
N ALA A 191 -9.08 -6.68 -3.85
CA ALA A 191 -8.42 -5.37 -3.83
C ALA A 191 -8.58 -4.64 -5.16
N GLY A 192 -8.38 -5.33 -6.29
CA GLY A 192 -8.62 -4.77 -7.61
C GLY A 192 -10.07 -4.36 -7.88
N ARG A 193 -11.02 -4.83 -7.04
CA ARG A 193 -12.44 -4.44 -7.03
C ARG A 193 -12.81 -3.56 -5.84
N GLY A 194 -11.84 -3.19 -4.99
CA GLY A 194 -12.09 -2.41 -3.80
C GLY A 194 -12.84 -3.12 -2.68
N LEU A 195 -12.97 -4.46 -2.75
CA LEU A 195 -13.71 -5.27 -1.77
C LEU A 195 -12.89 -5.57 -0.51
N LEU A 196 -11.56 -5.44 -0.57
CA LEU A 196 -10.63 -5.59 0.55
C LEU A 196 -9.59 -4.46 0.45
N ALA A 197 -9.71 -3.47 1.30
CA ALA A 197 -8.62 -2.54 1.55
C ALA A 197 -7.53 -3.29 2.34
N GLY A 198 -6.26 -3.21 1.90
CA GLY A 198 -5.14 -3.76 2.66
C GLY A 198 -4.56 -5.08 2.16
N SER A 199 -4.57 -5.32 0.85
CA SER A 199 -3.82 -6.46 0.31
C SER A 199 -2.33 -6.12 0.16
N VAL A 200 -1.48 -7.16 0.25
CA VAL A 200 -0.02 -7.15 -0.07
C VAL A 200 0.29 -6.52 -1.44
N VAL A 201 -0.74 -6.27 -2.24
CA VAL A 201 -0.68 -5.88 -3.64
C VAL A 201 -0.68 -4.38 -3.87
N GLU A 202 -0.81 -3.55 -2.83
CA GLU A 202 -0.73 -2.10 -3.04
C GLU A 202 0.69 -1.66 -3.37
N VAL A 203 0.89 -1.38 -4.63
CA VAL A 203 2.13 -0.88 -5.21
C VAL A 203 2.29 0.60 -4.89
N GLY A 204 3.37 0.90 -4.19
CA GLY A 204 3.90 2.25 -4.01
C GLY A 204 3.20 3.11 -2.99
N PRO A 205 3.90 4.17 -2.57
CA PRO A 205 3.35 5.20 -1.70
C PRO A 205 2.44 6.17 -2.45
N GLU A 206 1.95 5.84 -3.66
CA GLU A 206 0.92 6.65 -4.28
C GLU A 206 -0.34 6.57 -3.45
N TYR A 207 -0.42 7.48 -2.51
CA TYR A 207 -1.65 7.85 -1.86
C TYR A 207 -2.60 8.31 -2.95
N LYS A 208 -3.45 7.39 -3.42
CA LYS A 208 -4.53 7.78 -4.34
C LYS A 208 -5.47 8.64 -3.53
N LEU A 209 -5.66 9.87 -3.97
CA LEU A 209 -6.71 10.71 -3.45
C LEU A 209 -7.98 9.86 -3.35
N LYS A 210 -8.63 9.88 -2.20
CA LYS A 210 -9.95 9.26 -2.06
C LYS A 210 -10.91 10.08 -2.94
N GLU A 211 -10.87 9.82 -4.26
CA GLU A 211 -11.60 10.58 -5.31
C GLU A 211 -13.11 10.47 -5.18
N GLY A 212 -13.57 9.63 -4.30
CA GLY A 212 -14.96 9.53 -3.97
C GLY A 212 -15.54 10.89 -3.55
N GLU A 213 -16.64 11.32 -4.15
CA GLU A 213 -17.37 12.55 -3.81
C GLU A 213 -17.64 12.70 -2.31
N ARG A 214 -17.33 11.70 -1.49
CA ARG A 214 -17.69 11.54 -0.09
C ARG A 214 -16.59 11.10 0.85
N GLY A 215 -15.34 10.94 0.38
CA GLY A 215 -14.19 10.72 1.26
C GLY A 215 -13.91 11.95 2.12
N SER A 216 -13.12 11.80 3.19
CA SER A 216 -12.66 12.91 4.04
C SER A 216 -12.07 14.05 3.22
N HIS A 217 -11.25 13.74 2.22
CA HIS A 217 -10.66 14.74 1.33
C HIS A 217 -11.70 15.50 0.49
N ALA A 218 -12.77 14.84 0.04
CA ALA A 218 -13.82 15.52 -0.70
C ALA A 218 -14.61 16.51 0.18
N VAL A 219 -14.84 16.15 1.44
CA VAL A 219 -15.46 17.04 2.43
C VAL A 219 -14.55 18.24 2.69
N ILE A 220 -13.26 18.01 2.98
CA ILE A 220 -12.25 19.04 3.23
C ILE A 220 -12.14 19.98 2.02
N THR A 221 -11.97 19.42 0.82
CA THR A 221 -11.92 20.17 -0.44
C THR A 221 -13.16 21.05 -0.64
N ARG A 222 -14.35 20.53 -0.36
CA ARG A 222 -15.62 21.26 -0.49
C ARG A 222 -15.71 22.43 0.51
N TRP A 223 -15.23 22.25 1.73
CA TRP A 223 -15.22 23.32 2.73
C TRP A 223 -14.23 24.41 2.35
N LEU A 224 -12.99 24.05 2.00
CA LEU A 224 -11.94 25.00 1.64
C LEU A 224 -12.22 25.72 0.31
N LYS A 225 -12.82 25.07 -0.68
CA LYS A 225 -13.24 25.73 -1.93
C LYS A 225 -14.19 26.91 -1.72
N ARG A 226 -14.93 26.94 -0.60
CA ARG A 226 -15.87 28.01 -0.25
C ARG A 226 -15.24 29.14 0.56
N MET A 227 -14.00 28.97 0.98
CA MET A 227 -13.25 29.99 1.71
C MET A 227 -12.51 30.91 0.74
N PRO A 228 -12.27 32.16 1.12
CA PRO A 228 -11.32 33.01 0.38
C PRO A 228 -9.93 32.39 0.42
N PRO A 229 -9.00 32.81 -0.48
CA PRO A 229 -7.60 32.41 -0.41
C PRO A 229 -7.06 32.53 1.02
N ALA A 230 -6.47 31.46 1.50
CA ALA A 230 -6.09 31.28 2.90
C ALA A 230 -4.70 30.60 3.00
N ARG A 231 -4.03 30.79 4.13
CA ARG A 231 -2.80 30.08 4.47
C ARG A 231 -3.18 28.78 5.16
N VAL A 232 -2.81 27.67 4.54
CA VAL A 232 -3.15 26.32 4.99
C VAL A 232 -1.89 25.57 5.42
N LEU A 233 -1.94 24.97 6.60
CA LEU A 233 -0.95 23.99 7.06
C LEU A 233 -1.58 22.61 6.96
N ASP A 234 -0.99 21.72 6.16
CA ASP A 234 -1.44 20.33 6.04
C ASP A 234 -0.47 19.40 6.78
N LEU A 235 -0.94 18.81 7.87
CA LEU A 235 -0.20 17.86 8.69
C LEU A 235 -0.44 16.46 8.14
N GLY A 236 0.66 15.72 7.85
CA GLY A 236 0.58 14.42 7.19
C GLY A 236 0.17 14.53 5.72
N CYS A 237 0.76 15.49 5.00
CA CYS A 237 0.38 15.81 3.63
C CYS A 237 0.67 14.69 2.60
N SER A 238 1.43 13.65 3.00
CA SER A 238 1.78 12.51 2.14
C SER A 238 2.32 12.94 0.77
N GLY A 239 1.73 12.50 -0.33
CA GLY A 239 2.10 12.89 -1.69
C GLY A 239 1.55 14.24 -2.17
N GLY A 240 0.91 15.04 -1.31
CA GLY A 240 0.43 16.40 -1.64
C GLY A 240 -0.74 16.48 -2.62
N LEU A 241 -1.51 15.40 -2.79
CA LEU A 241 -2.61 15.41 -3.75
C LEU A 241 -3.80 16.26 -3.30
N LEU A 242 -4.05 16.35 -2.00
CA LEU A 242 -5.03 17.29 -1.44
C LEU A 242 -4.51 18.71 -1.62
N ASP A 243 -3.25 18.95 -1.30
CA ASP A 243 -2.58 20.24 -1.37
C ASP A 243 -2.62 20.85 -2.77
N ALA A 244 -2.33 20.06 -3.79
CA ALA A 244 -2.42 20.50 -5.19
C ALA A 244 -3.82 21.01 -5.54
N ARG A 245 -4.87 20.38 -5.00
CA ARG A 245 -6.26 20.87 -5.19
C ARG A 245 -6.53 22.17 -4.43
N LEU A 246 -6.00 22.29 -3.20
CA LEU A 246 -6.15 23.49 -2.38
C LEU A 246 -5.44 24.68 -3.03
N ARG A 247 -4.24 24.47 -3.57
CA ARG A 247 -3.53 25.49 -4.36
C ARG A 247 -4.31 25.95 -5.59
N ASN A 248 -4.99 25.05 -6.29
CA ASN A 248 -5.84 25.39 -7.43
C ASN A 248 -7.05 26.27 -7.03
N PHE A 249 -7.40 26.34 -5.74
CA PHE A 249 -8.40 27.27 -5.23
C PHE A 249 -7.78 28.59 -4.75
N GLY A 250 -6.47 28.79 -4.91
CA GLY A 250 -5.76 30.00 -4.53
C GLY A 250 -5.23 29.98 -3.09
N HIS A 251 -5.32 28.86 -2.37
CA HIS A 251 -4.73 28.74 -1.04
C HIS A 251 -3.21 28.61 -1.12
N GLN A 252 -2.51 29.15 -0.12
CA GLN A 252 -1.08 28.95 0.07
C GLN A 252 -0.89 27.78 1.04
N VAL A 253 -0.24 26.70 0.58
CA VAL A 253 -0.19 25.44 1.34
C VAL A 253 1.22 25.11 1.80
N THR A 254 1.38 24.94 3.12
CA THR A 254 2.57 24.35 3.74
C THR A 254 2.24 22.91 4.12
N GLY A 255 2.94 21.93 3.54
CA GLY A 255 2.80 20.51 3.87
C GLY A 255 3.87 20.05 4.85
N VAL A 256 3.47 19.27 5.84
CA VAL A 256 4.39 18.62 6.81
C VAL A 256 4.20 17.12 6.74
N ASP A 257 5.29 16.35 6.57
CA ASP A 257 5.25 14.88 6.59
C ASP A 257 6.58 14.30 7.04
N LEU A 258 6.57 13.06 7.53
CA LEU A 258 7.77 12.31 7.88
C LEU A 258 8.61 11.97 6.64
N TYR A 259 7.95 11.72 5.51
CA TYR A 259 8.57 11.28 4.26
C TYR A 259 8.36 12.31 3.15
N GLU A 260 9.45 12.66 2.48
CA GLU A 260 9.40 13.46 1.26
C GLU A 260 9.10 12.53 0.07
N LEU A 261 7.84 12.48 -0.34
CA LEU A 261 7.43 11.65 -1.47
C LEU A 261 7.68 12.34 -2.82
N PRO A 262 7.90 11.56 -3.90
CA PRO A 262 8.14 12.12 -5.23
C PRO A 262 7.04 13.08 -5.69
N GLY A 263 7.43 14.27 -6.16
CA GLY A 263 6.52 15.29 -6.66
C GLY A 263 5.79 16.11 -5.59
N ILE A 264 6.08 15.92 -4.29
CA ILE A 264 5.45 16.70 -3.22
C ILE A 264 5.78 18.20 -3.35
N ARG A 265 7.04 18.54 -3.66
CA ARG A 265 7.47 19.95 -3.79
C ARG A 265 6.76 20.72 -4.90
N ASP A 266 6.27 20.03 -5.92
CA ASP A 266 5.50 20.66 -7.00
C ASP A 266 4.03 20.91 -6.59
N ARG A 267 3.56 20.21 -5.56
CA ARG A 267 2.16 20.20 -5.11
C ARG A 267 1.88 21.08 -3.91
N VAL A 268 2.92 21.46 -3.16
CA VAL A 268 2.84 22.41 -2.04
C VAL A 268 3.66 23.67 -2.30
N ASP A 269 3.37 24.76 -1.60
CA ASP A 269 4.19 25.98 -1.69
C ASP A 269 5.45 25.86 -0.81
N ARG A 270 5.32 25.13 0.31
CA ARG A 270 6.44 24.82 1.21
C ARG A 270 6.27 23.39 1.74
N PHE A 271 7.31 22.58 1.64
CA PHE A 271 7.36 21.27 2.28
C PHE A 271 8.34 21.29 3.45
N VAL A 272 7.90 20.75 4.60
CA VAL A 272 8.72 20.60 5.80
C VAL A 272 8.71 19.12 6.22
N ARG A 273 9.89 18.53 6.29
CA ARG A 273 10.04 17.15 6.76
C ARG A 273 10.10 17.15 8.29
N ALA A 274 9.15 16.48 8.95
CA ALA A 274 9.14 16.33 10.40
C ALA A 274 8.41 15.08 10.85
N ASP A 275 8.81 14.55 12.02
CA ASP A 275 8.07 13.54 12.76
C ASP A 275 7.07 14.22 13.70
N LEU A 276 5.79 14.08 13.42
CA LEU A 276 4.74 14.70 14.23
C LEU A 276 4.63 14.09 15.63
N ASP A 277 5.17 12.91 15.89
CA ASP A 277 5.27 12.35 17.25
C ASP A 277 6.29 13.12 18.11
N GLU A 278 7.28 13.74 17.48
CA GLU A 278 8.22 14.63 18.17
C GLU A 278 7.68 16.07 18.34
N GLY A 279 6.56 16.38 17.68
CA GLY A 279 5.90 17.67 17.67
C GLY A 279 6.07 18.46 16.38
N LEU A 280 5.48 19.66 16.32
CA LEU A 280 5.64 20.53 15.17
C LEU A 280 7.05 21.12 15.14
N PRO A 281 7.71 21.12 13.97
CA PRO A 281 9.10 21.60 13.87
C PRO A 281 9.16 23.13 14.07
N PRO A 282 10.27 23.63 14.64
CA PRO A 282 10.50 25.06 14.74
C PRO A 282 10.57 25.71 13.35
N GLY A 283 10.19 26.98 13.26
CA GLY A 283 10.21 27.72 11.99
C GLY A 283 9.00 27.50 11.09
N LEU A 284 7.98 26.75 11.51
CA LEU A 284 6.67 26.80 10.87
C LEU A 284 6.01 28.17 11.09
N ASP A 285 6.31 28.81 12.21
CA ASP A 285 5.82 30.13 12.61
C ASP A 285 6.32 31.25 11.69
N ASP A 286 7.49 31.11 11.05
CA ASP A 286 8.02 32.06 10.08
C ASP A 286 7.03 32.32 8.93
N ALA A 287 6.20 31.33 8.66
CA ALA A 287 5.14 31.43 7.66
C ALA A 287 3.74 31.70 8.27
N GLY A 288 3.59 31.57 9.61
CA GLY A 288 2.31 31.72 10.33
C GLY A 288 1.90 33.17 10.61
N PRO A 289 0.70 33.40 11.20
CA PRO A 289 -0.26 32.38 11.61
C PRO A 289 -1.00 31.75 10.41
N TYR A 290 -1.60 30.59 10.62
CA TYR A 290 -2.37 29.88 9.60
C TYR A 290 -3.86 30.11 9.77
N ASP A 291 -4.54 30.36 8.65
CA ASP A 291 -6.00 30.51 8.64
C ASP A 291 -6.69 29.13 8.79
N VAL A 292 -6.05 28.10 8.28
CA VAL A 292 -6.54 26.72 8.38
C VAL A 292 -5.40 25.76 8.64
N VAL A 293 -5.60 24.86 9.61
CA VAL A 293 -4.77 23.66 9.79
C VAL A 293 -5.60 22.44 9.44
N VAL A 294 -5.06 21.57 8.59
CA VAL A 294 -5.67 20.29 8.21
C VAL A 294 -4.88 19.17 8.85
N ALA A 295 -5.57 18.21 9.47
CA ALA A 295 -5.02 16.97 9.98
C ALA A 295 -5.94 15.82 9.50
N ALA A 296 -5.75 15.42 8.24
CA ALA A 296 -6.61 14.45 7.59
C ALA A 296 -6.06 13.04 7.76
N ASP A 297 -6.69 12.24 8.61
CA ASP A 297 -6.28 10.86 8.92
C ASP A 297 -4.83 10.84 9.51
N VAL A 298 -4.57 11.70 10.49
CA VAL A 298 -3.27 11.87 11.15
C VAL A 298 -3.32 11.51 12.62
N LEU A 299 -4.36 11.97 13.36
CA LEU A 299 -4.42 11.85 14.81
C LEU A 299 -4.41 10.40 15.31
N GLU A 300 -4.91 9.47 14.53
CA GLU A 300 -4.88 8.02 14.81
C GLU A 300 -3.49 7.42 14.76
N HIS A 301 -2.55 8.04 14.04
CA HIS A 301 -1.17 7.60 13.92
C HIS A 301 -0.26 8.16 15.01
N LEU A 302 -0.71 9.15 15.76
CA LEU A 302 0.09 9.82 16.78
C LEU A 302 -0.02 9.13 18.15
N ARG A 303 1.10 9.04 18.85
CA ARG A 303 1.15 8.57 20.24
C ARG A 303 0.45 9.54 21.18
N THR A 304 0.66 10.83 20.95
CA THR A 304 0.15 11.91 21.80
C THR A 304 -0.49 13.02 20.94
N PRO A 305 -1.69 12.75 20.37
CA PRO A 305 -2.39 13.73 19.53
C PRO A 305 -2.74 15.03 20.28
N GLU A 306 -2.88 14.97 21.61
CA GLU A 306 -3.11 16.12 22.47
C GLU A 306 -2.03 17.19 22.29
N ARG A 307 -0.76 16.76 22.28
CA ARG A 307 0.39 17.66 22.12
C ARG A 307 0.38 18.40 20.79
N ILE A 308 0.05 17.71 19.72
CA ILE A 308 -0.05 18.33 18.38
C ILE A 308 -1.18 19.34 18.35
N LEU A 309 -2.34 19.01 18.93
CA LEU A 309 -3.48 19.91 18.98
C LEU A 309 -3.17 21.20 19.77
N ASP A 310 -2.44 21.10 20.88
CA ASP A 310 -1.98 22.27 21.64
C ASP A 310 -1.03 23.16 20.81
N GLN A 311 -0.10 22.57 20.07
CA GLN A 311 0.82 23.31 19.19
C GLN A 311 0.09 23.94 18.01
N VAL A 312 -0.86 23.22 17.39
CA VAL A 312 -1.72 23.74 16.32
C VAL A 312 -2.47 24.98 16.80
N GLN A 313 -2.99 24.94 18.02
CA GLN A 313 -3.73 26.07 18.57
C GLN A 313 -2.90 27.35 18.63
N ALA A 314 -1.60 27.22 18.97
CA ALA A 314 -0.69 28.37 18.99
C ALA A 314 -0.35 28.93 17.61
N MET A 315 -0.49 28.12 16.55
CA MET A 315 -0.19 28.52 15.17
C MET A 315 -1.41 29.06 14.38
N LEU A 316 -2.62 28.89 14.92
CA LEU A 316 -3.82 29.38 14.26
C LEU A 316 -3.93 30.90 14.35
N ALA A 317 -4.34 31.52 13.25
CA ALA A 317 -4.76 32.90 13.22
C ALA A 317 -6.00 33.14 14.11
N PRO A 318 -6.28 34.38 14.57
CA PRO A 318 -7.57 34.72 15.11
C PRO A 318 -8.69 34.29 14.13
N GLU A 319 -9.73 33.64 14.62
CA GLU A 319 -10.78 32.99 13.80
C GLU A 319 -10.28 31.84 12.89
N GLY A 320 -9.02 31.41 13.01
CA GLY A 320 -8.45 30.27 12.30
C GLY A 320 -9.19 28.97 12.59
N ARG A 321 -9.11 28.02 11.69
CA ARG A 321 -9.86 26.76 11.76
C ARG A 321 -8.96 25.56 11.73
N LEU A 322 -9.26 24.58 12.58
CA LEU A 322 -8.71 23.24 12.51
C LEU A 322 -9.71 22.32 11.80
N ILE A 323 -9.25 21.58 10.81
CA ILE A 323 -10.04 20.54 10.15
C ILE A 323 -9.37 19.20 10.42
N VAL A 324 -10.09 18.27 11.04
CA VAL A 324 -9.58 16.92 11.35
C VAL A 324 -10.47 15.86 10.74
N SER A 325 -9.87 14.76 10.29
CA SER A 325 -10.60 13.52 10.02
C SER A 325 -9.97 12.34 10.74
N VAL A 326 -10.80 11.41 11.20
CA VAL A 326 -10.37 10.16 11.82
C VAL A 326 -11.28 9.00 11.46
N PRO A 327 -10.78 7.75 11.35
CA PRO A 327 -11.59 6.55 11.18
C PRO A 327 -12.46 6.27 12.41
N ASN A 328 -13.65 5.70 12.18
CA ASN A 328 -14.60 5.35 13.23
C ASN A 328 -14.42 3.88 13.68
N ILE A 329 -13.74 3.63 14.79
CA ILE A 329 -13.66 2.27 15.36
C ILE A 329 -15.04 1.73 15.80
N GLY A 330 -16.01 2.62 16.04
CA GLY A 330 -17.38 2.27 16.38
C GLY A 330 -18.22 1.76 15.20
N HIS A 331 -17.66 1.72 13.98
CA HIS A 331 -18.32 1.20 12.79
C HIS A 331 -18.74 -0.26 12.96
N TRP A 332 -19.82 -0.68 12.29
CA TRP A 332 -20.34 -2.04 12.38
C TRP A 332 -19.31 -3.11 12.04
N TYR A 333 -18.39 -2.86 11.11
CA TYR A 333 -17.36 -3.80 10.66
C TYR A 333 -16.38 -4.21 11.78
N PRO A 334 -15.69 -3.28 12.47
CA PRO A 334 -14.88 -3.65 13.64
C PRO A 334 -15.69 -4.33 14.74
N ARG A 335 -16.91 -3.85 14.99
CA ARG A 335 -17.78 -4.46 16.01
C ARG A 335 -18.13 -5.90 15.70
N ALA A 336 -18.48 -6.21 14.44
CA ALA A 336 -18.77 -7.56 14.01
C ALA A 336 -17.55 -8.48 14.15
N ARG A 337 -16.36 -7.99 13.76
CA ARG A 337 -15.11 -8.76 13.95
C ARG A 337 -14.84 -9.06 15.40
N ILE A 338 -14.92 -8.07 16.28
CA ILE A 338 -14.72 -8.24 17.73
C ILE A 338 -15.75 -9.22 18.31
N ALA A 339 -17.02 -9.13 17.92
CA ALA A 339 -18.07 -10.05 18.37
C ALA A 339 -17.82 -11.51 17.93
N LEU A 340 -17.10 -11.71 16.83
CA LEU A 340 -16.65 -13.01 16.34
C LEU A 340 -15.29 -13.45 16.93
N GLY A 341 -14.72 -12.70 17.86
CA GLY A 341 -13.41 -12.97 18.45
C GLY A 341 -12.22 -12.65 17.51
N LEU A 342 -12.45 -11.88 16.45
CA LEU A 342 -11.45 -11.51 15.45
C LEU A 342 -11.04 -10.05 15.66
N PHE A 343 -9.88 -9.82 16.26
CA PHE A 343 -9.28 -8.48 16.42
C PHE A 343 -7.87 -8.48 15.82
N ASP A 344 -7.79 -8.74 14.53
CA ASP A 344 -6.54 -8.65 13.78
C ASP A 344 -6.46 -7.28 13.10
N TYR A 345 -5.25 -6.74 12.99
CA TYR A 345 -5.01 -5.52 12.24
C TYR A 345 -5.12 -5.77 10.75
N ASP A 346 -5.67 -4.81 10.04
CA ASP A 346 -5.67 -4.73 8.59
C ASP A 346 -4.47 -3.88 8.13
N GLN A 347 -4.08 -4.01 6.87
CA GLN A 347 -3.00 -3.17 6.32
C GLN A 347 -3.48 -1.74 6.02
N ARG A 348 -4.78 -1.51 5.92
CA ARG A 348 -5.43 -0.20 5.72
C ARG A 348 -6.84 -0.20 6.27
N GLY A 349 -7.39 1.00 6.44
CA GLY A 349 -8.76 1.19 6.85
C GLY A 349 -8.93 1.45 8.34
N ILE A 350 -10.07 1.10 8.91
CA ILE A 350 -10.38 1.43 10.32
C ILE A 350 -9.45 0.71 11.30
N LEU A 351 -9.06 -0.53 10.97
CA LEU A 351 -8.17 -1.37 11.78
C LEU A 351 -6.73 -1.41 11.23
N ASP A 352 -6.27 -0.32 10.63
CA ASP A 352 -4.92 -0.23 10.08
C ASP A 352 -3.86 -0.52 11.16
N ASN A 353 -2.82 -1.29 10.79
CA ASN A 353 -1.74 -1.69 11.70
C ASN A 353 -0.83 -0.52 12.13
N SER A 354 -0.89 0.59 11.43
CA SER A 354 -0.19 1.83 11.79
C SER A 354 -0.98 2.72 12.76
N HIS A 355 -2.26 2.40 13.02
CA HIS A 355 -3.08 3.16 13.97
C HIS A 355 -2.67 2.86 15.41
N MET A 356 -2.21 3.88 16.10
CA MET A 356 -1.86 3.84 17.52
C MET A 356 -3.03 4.21 18.42
N ARG A 357 -3.98 4.98 17.88
CA ARG A 357 -5.19 5.44 18.57
C ARG A 357 -6.43 5.11 17.77
N PHE A 358 -7.48 4.70 18.45
CA PHE A 358 -8.78 4.42 17.85
C PHE A 358 -9.84 5.39 18.38
N PHE A 359 -10.56 6.00 17.44
CA PHE A 359 -11.54 7.02 17.77
C PHE A 359 -12.97 6.54 17.52
N THR A 360 -13.82 6.73 18.51
CA THR A 360 -15.26 6.85 18.32
C THR A 360 -15.61 8.32 18.21
N GLU A 361 -16.80 8.64 17.72
CA GLU A 361 -17.29 10.01 17.71
C GLU A 361 -17.13 10.73 19.06
N ARG A 362 -17.55 10.07 20.14
CA ARG A 362 -17.44 10.64 21.50
C ARG A 362 -15.99 10.83 21.93
N GLY A 363 -15.10 9.90 21.54
CA GLY A 363 -13.67 10.00 21.82
C GLY A 363 -13.03 11.20 21.13
N LEU A 364 -13.29 11.37 19.82
CA LEU A 364 -12.80 12.52 19.06
C LEU A 364 -13.31 13.85 19.65
N LEU A 365 -14.63 13.97 19.89
CA LEU A 365 -15.22 15.19 20.44
C LEU A 365 -14.71 15.54 21.85
N ARG A 366 -14.34 14.50 22.64
CA ARG A 366 -13.72 14.71 23.95
C ARG A 366 -12.29 15.24 23.77
N LEU A 367 -11.48 14.62 22.91
CA LEU A 367 -10.13 15.06 22.61
C LEU A 367 -10.09 16.52 22.16
N LEU A 368 -10.93 16.88 21.20
CA LEU A 368 -10.99 18.25 20.67
C LEU A 368 -11.39 19.26 21.77
N ARG A 369 -12.35 18.93 22.62
CA ARG A 369 -12.74 19.79 23.75
C ARG A 369 -11.64 19.93 24.80
N GLN A 370 -10.90 18.86 25.09
CA GLN A 370 -9.77 18.90 26.03
C GLN A 370 -8.60 19.72 25.52
N ALA A 371 -8.46 19.81 24.19
CA ALA A 371 -7.50 20.70 23.52
C ALA A 371 -8.07 22.10 23.22
N ASP A 372 -9.12 22.52 23.92
CA ASP A 372 -9.78 23.83 23.78
C ASP A 372 -10.26 24.16 22.36
N PHE A 373 -10.78 23.15 21.63
CA PHE A 373 -11.42 23.32 20.34
C PHE A 373 -12.95 23.18 20.42
N THR A 374 -13.67 24.12 19.84
CA THR A 374 -15.13 24.06 19.63
C THR A 374 -15.43 23.58 18.23
N VAL A 375 -16.20 22.51 18.10
CA VAL A 375 -16.63 21.97 16.80
C VAL A 375 -17.71 22.89 16.19
N LEU A 376 -17.44 23.44 15.02
CA LEU A 376 -18.34 24.29 14.26
C LEU A 376 -19.22 23.47 13.30
N CYS A 377 -18.61 22.51 12.64
CA CYS A 377 -19.28 21.64 11.66
C CYS A 377 -18.73 20.24 11.75
N ARG A 378 -19.58 19.25 11.54
CA ARG A 378 -19.24 17.84 11.51
C ARG A 378 -19.93 17.17 10.34
N GLU A 379 -19.15 16.43 9.57
CA GLU A 379 -19.67 15.54 8.53
C GLU A 379 -19.21 14.10 8.76
N CYS A 380 -20.01 13.16 8.31
CA CYS A 380 -19.73 11.72 8.37
C CYS A 380 -19.55 11.20 6.95
N THR A 381 -18.47 10.48 6.72
CA THR A 381 -18.27 9.79 5.44
C THR A 381 -18.89 8.40 5.50
N GLY A 382 -19.39 7.91 4.38
CA GLY A 382 -19.81 6.51 4.21
C GLY A 382 -18.66 5.62 3.77
N LEU A 383 -19.01 4.37 3.46
CA LEU A 383 -18.05 3.44 2.87
C LEU A 383 -17.51 4.00 1.54
N PRO A 384 -16.22 3.81 1.25
CA PRO A 384 -15.62 4.23 -0.02
C PRO A 384 -16.08 3.31 -1.16
N LEU A 385 -17.37 3.32 -1.49
CA LEU A 385 -18.00 2.43 -2.48
C LEU A 385 -17.43 2.61 -3.89
N GLU A 386 -16.78 3.73 -4.17
CA GLU A 386 -16.10 3.99 -5.44
C GLU A 386 -14.81 3.18 -5.58
N VAL A 387 -14.17 2.90 -4.45
CA VAL A 387 -13.05 1.96 -4.37
C VAL A 387 -13.57 0.51 -4.45
N LEU A 388 -14.79 0.28 -3.97
CA LEU A 388 -15.43 -1.04 -3.91
C LEU A 388 -16.06 -1.47 -5.26
N ALA A 389 -16.51 -0.55 -6.10
CA ALA A 389 -17.15 -0.84 -7.37
C ALA A 389 -16.51 -0.06 -8.52
N ARG A 390 -15.90 -0.77 -9.49
CA ARG A 390 -15.45 -0.15 -10.74
C ARG A 390 -16.65 0.29 -11.56
N GLY A 391 -17.02 1.59 -11.51
CA GLY A 391 -17.99 2.22 -12.39
C GLY A 391 -19.27 2.73 -11.72
N ASP A 392 -19.94 3.65 -12.40
CA ASP A 392 -21.15 4.36 -11.98
C ASP A 392 -22.44 3.64 -12.40
N GLY A 393 -22.46 2.31 -12.23
CA GLY A 393 -23.62 1.49 -12.58
C GLY A 393 -24.83 1.73 -11.65
N PRO A 394 -26.04 1.33 -12.06
CA PRO A 394 -27.26 1.51 -11.27
C PRO A 394 -27.16 0.86 -9.87
N ILE A 395 -26.50 -0.28 -9.77
CA ILE A 395 -26.27 -0.98 -8.49
C ILE A 395 -25.42 -0.13 -7.55
N THR A 396 -24.37 0.51 -8.05
CA THR A 396 -23.49 1.38 -7.25
C THR A 396 -24.22 2.63 -6.78
N ARG A 397 -25.08 3.21 -7.62
CA ARG A 397 -25.94 4.37 -7.25
C ARG A 397 -26.93 4.00 -6.15
N THR A 398 -27.57 2.85 -6.25
CA THR A 398 -28.51 2.36 -5.24
C THR A 398 -27.78 2.09 -3.91
N ALA A 399 -26.61 1.42 -3.96
CA ALA A 399 -25.79 1.15 -2.79
C ALA A 399 -25.34 2.46 -2.11
N ARG A 400 -24.95 3.48 -2.87
CA ARG A 400 -24.64 4.82 -2.34
C ARG A 400 -25.84 5.51 -1.69
N GLY A 401 -27.02 5.35 -2.27
CA GLY A 401 -28.27 5.86 -1.69
C GLY A 401 -28.57 5.25 -0.33
N LEU A 402 -28.43 3.92 -0.27
CA LEU A 402 -28.65 3.16 0.97
C LEU A 402 -27.62 3.51 2.03
N ASP A 403 -26.33 3.56 1.67
CA ASP A 403 -25.23 3.96 2.56
C ASP A 403 -25.50 5.35 3.16
N ARG A 404 -25.96 6.31 2.35
CA ARG A 404 -26.38 7.62 2.85
C ARG A 404 -27.43 7.55 3.93
N MET A 405 -28.46 6.78 3.66
CA MET A 405 -29.59 6.66 4.57
C MET A 405 -29.14 6.06 5.91
N VAL A 406 -28.38 4.95 5.89
CA VAL A 406 -27.95 4.30 7.13
C VAL A 406 -26.95 5.14 7.91
N VAL A 407 -26.02 5.85 7.22
CA VAL A 407 -25.10 6.81 7.87
C VAL A 407 -25.85 7.94 8.53
N SER A 408 -26.88 8.50 7.88
CA SER A 408 -27.69 9.59 8.47
C SER A 408 -28.54 9.13 9.67
N LEU A 409 -29.03 7.88 9.63
CA LEU A 409 -29.84 7.31 10.71
C LEU A 409 -29.02 6.95 11.96
N ARG A 410 -27.82 6.37 11.77
CA ARG A 410 -26.94 5.94 12.87
C ARG A 410 -25.47 6.19 12.55
N PRO A 411 -25.00 7.47 12.58
CA PRO A 411 -23.63 7.82 12.20
C PRO A 411 -22.58 7.10 13.04
N THR A 412 -22.82 6.89 14.34
CA THR A 412 -21.89 6.20 15.22
C THR A 412 -21.64 4.72 14.84
N LEU A 413 -22.58 4.12 14.07
CA LEU A 413 -22.50 2.71 13.65
C LEU A 413 -22.10 2.57 12.17
N PHE A 414 -22.52 3.48 11.30
CA PHE A 414 -22.38 3.33 9.87
C PHE A 414 -21.44 4.35 9.23
N ALA A 415 -21.06 5.44 9.93
CA ALA A 415 -20.04 6.33 9.40
C ALA A 415 -18.68 5.61 9.38
N TYR A 416 -17.99 5.72 8.26
CA TYR A 416 -16.65 5.18 8.07
C TYR A 416 -15.60 6.08 8.72
N GLN A 417 -15.74 7.43 8.54
CA GLN A 417 -14.87 8.44 9.16
C GLN A 417 -15.72 9.60 9.66
N PHE A 418 -15.20 10.32 10.64
CA PHE A 418 -15.70 11.60 11.09
C PHE A 418 -14.79 12.71 10.59
N VAL A 419 -15.36 13.77 10.02
CA VAL A 419 -14.65 14.98 9.61
C VAL A 419 -15.21 16.14 10.41
N CYS A 420 -14.35 16.84 11.15
CA CYS A 420 -14.76 17.96 12.01
C CYS A 420 -14.03 19.24 11.59
N GLN A 421 -14.75 20.34 11.52
CA GLN A 421 -14.20 21.69 11.43
C GLN A 421 -14.36 22.36 12.79
N CYS A 422 -13.26 22.84 13.34
CA CYS A 422 -13.20 23.38 14.70
C CYS A 422 -12.59 24.78 14.71
N ARG A 423 -12.88 25.54 15.76
CA ARG A 423 -12.25 26.82 16.08
C ARG A 423 -11.63 26.76 17.48
N SER A 424 -10.55 27.51 17.71
CA SER A 424 -9.99 27.70 19.04
C SER A 424 -11.02 28.31 20.00
N SER A 425 -11.08 27.81 21.22
CA SER A 425 -11.94 28.36 22.28
C SER A 425 -11.17 29.34 23.18
N ARG A 426 -9.85 29.50 23.01
CA ARG A 426 -9.00 30.39 23.83
C ARG A 426 -9.19 31.87 23.54
N ASP A 427 -9.80 32.22 22.40
CA ASP A 427 -10.01 33.59 21.96
C ASP A 427 -11.38 34.17 22.40
N ARG A 428 -11.93 33.68 23.54
CA ARG A 428 -13.14 34.27 24.12
C ARG A 428 -12.87 34.90 25.46
#